data_c102d91c36f81baea34cebb79e3bd26e
#
_entry.id   c102d91c36f81baea34cebb79e3bd26e
#
_cell.length_a   1.000
_cell.length_b   1.000
_cell.length_c   1.000
_cell.angle_alpha   90.00
_cell.angle_beta   90.00
_cell.angle_gamma   90.00
#
_symmetry.space_group_name_H-M   'P 1'
#
loop_
_entity.id
_entity.type
_entity.pdbx_description
1 polymer ?
#
loop_
_entity_poly.entity_id
_entity_poly.type
_entity_poly.pdbx_seq_one_letter_code
_entity_poly.pdbx_strand_id
1 'polypeptide(L)'
;MKYPFNPELLDALPEELAELYRNLEIQLLEEICSRLNLSGQLNEVTVQAIRALRSHGISQEEIEKAIRNTTNISEKKLRELLDDVVERNQQYYSDLIDITGVTAPEALVSAADIEAIRRQTLDTFRNLAASMSFLVDNGRTMLPPAKAYQWALDNAVLQVQSGAISYNQAIRYAVKQLADSGIRAADYESGHRDQIDVAVRRAVMSGVNQLCQRYAEQSMDYLETNLVEVSAHIGARDVDGPNGWEAHTKWQGRCFRWNRK
;
A
#
# COMPACT_ATOMS: atom_id res chain seq x y z
N MET A 1 -16.43 -25.45 -12.08
CA MET A 1 -15.07 -24.94 -11.94
C MET A 1 -15.11 -23.71 -11.04
N LYS A 2 -14.23 -23.57 -10.04
CA LYS A 2 -14.16 -22.35 -9.23
C LYS A 2 -13.16 -21.41 -9.88
N TYR A 3 -13.51 -20.12 -9.99
CA TYR A 3 -12.53 -19.08 -10.39
C TYR A 3 -11.28 -19.15 -9.53
N PRO A 4 -10.09 -18.78 -10.03
CA PRO A 4 -8.83 -18.85 -9.28
C PRO A 4 -8.88 -17.98 -8.04
N PHE A 5 -9.67 -16.92 -8.10
CA PHE A 5 -9.89 -15.99 -6.99
C PHE A 5 -11.38 -15.69 -6.84
N ASN A 6 -11.93 -15.95 -5.66
CA ASN A 6 -13.22 -15.40 -5.27
C ASN A 6 -13.01 -13.96 -4.72
N PRO A 7 -14.06 -13.14 -4.64
CA PRO A 7 -13.95 -11.76 -4.15
C PRO A 7 -13.33 -11.66 -2.76
N GLU A 8 -13.68 -12.55 -1.83
CA GLU A 8 -13.15 -12.56 -0.47
C GLU A 8 -11.63 -12.81 -0.44
N LEU A 9 -11.15 -13.70 -1.29
CA LEU A 9 -9.72 -13.98 -1.42
C LEU A 9 -8.99 -12.79 -2.06
N LEU A 10 -9.56 -12.17 -3.09
CA LEU A 10 -8.99 -10.97 -3.72
C LEU A 10 -8.86 -9.82 -2.72
N ASP A 11 -9.88 -9.58 -1.90
CA ASP A 11 -9.85 -8.54 -0.87
C ASP A 11 -8.81 -8.83 0.22
N ALA A 12 -8.54 -10.10 0.52
CA ALA A 12 -7.57 -10.52 1.53
C ALA A 12 -6.11 -10.46 1.04
N LEU A 13 -5.85 -10.60 -0.28
CA LEU A 13 -4.48 -10.66 -0.82
C LEU A 13 -3.57 -9.49 -0.39
N PRO A 14 -4.00 -8.23 -0.40
CA PRO A 14 -3.13 -7.11 -0.04
C PRO A 14 -3.02 -6.88 1.48
N GLU A 15 -3.84 -7.58 2.31
CA GLU A 15 -4.00 -7.24 3.74
C GLU A 15 -2.70 -7.38 4.51
N GLU A 16 -1.99 -8.49 4.34
CA GLU A 16 -0.74 -8.75 5.06
C GLU A 16 0.32 -7.68 4.74
N LEU A 17 0.40 -7.25 3.49
CA LEU A 17 1.33 -6.22 3.07
C LEU A 17 0.92 -4.83 3.60
N ALA A 18 -0.36 -4.51 3.56
CA ALA A 18 -0.88 -3.26 4.11
C ALA A 18 -0.64 -3.18 5.64
N GLU A 19 -0.81 -4.30 6.35
CA GLU A 19 -0.57 -4.38 7.79
C GLU A 19 0.90 -4.15 8.16
N LEU A 20 1.85 -4.61 7.36
CA LEU A 20 3.27 -4.32 7.58
C LEU A 20 3.55 -2.81 7.62
N TYR A 21 2.92 -2.04 6.75
CA TYR A 21 3.11 -0.59 6.71
C TYR A 21 2.33 0.14 7.82
N ARG A 22 1.15 -0.36 8.22
CA ARG A 22 0.46 0.15 9.42
C ARG A 22 1.30 -0.09 10.69
N ASN A 23 1.90 -1.27 10.80
CA ASN A 23 2.78 -1.59 11.92
C ASN A 23 4.05 -0.74 11.92
N LEU A 24 4.62 -0.44 10.74
CA LEU A 24 5.73 0.52 10.63
C LEU A 24 5.33 1.90 11.15
N GLU A 25 4.14 2.40 10.78
CA GLU A 25 3.64 3.69 11.26
C GLU A 25 3.53 3.71 12.78
N ILE A 26 2.90 2.68 13.36
CA ILE A 26 2.77 2.54 14.82
C ILE A 26 4.14 2.49 15.48
N GLN A 27 5.05 1.68 14.97
CA GLN A 27 6.41 1.55 15.49
C GLN A 27 7.15 2.91 15.49
N LEU A 28 7.07 3.66 14.41
CA LEU A 28 7.70 4.98 14.32
C LEU A 28 7.09 5.97 15.32
N LEU A 29 5.76 5.98 15.48
CA LEU A 29 5.07 6.83 16.45
C LEU A 29 5.39 6.44 17.90
N GLU A 30 5.41 5.16 18.23
CA GLU A 30 5.78 4.65 19.55
C GLU A 30 7.21 4.99 19.92
N GLU A 31 8.14 4.84 18.99
CA GLU A 31 9.55 5.20 19.19
C GLU A 31 9.71 6.71 19.44
N ILE A 32 8.98 7.54 18.68
CA ILE A 32 8.93 8.99 18.89
C ILE A 32 8.39 9.31 20.29
N CYS A 33 7.27 8.71 20.68
CA CYS A 33 6.65 8.91 21.99
C CYS A 33 7.56 8.47 23.14
N SER A 34 8.18 7.31 23.04
CA SER A 34 9.07 6.76 24.06
C SER A 34 10.24 7.68 24.34
N ARG A 35 10.90 8.18 23.31
CA ARG A 35 12.06 9.09 23.47
C ARG A 35 11.69 10.46 23.97
N LEU A 36 10.53 10.99 23.56
CA LEU A 36 10.01 12.23 24.09
C LEU A 36 9.63 12.11 25.59
N ASN A 37 9.07 10.98 26.01
CA ASN A 37 8.72 10.72 27.41
C ASN A 37 9.94 10.52 28.31
N LEU A 38 11.03 9.93 27.81
CA LEU A 38 12.29 9.79 28.57
C LEU A 38 12.89 11.15 28.97
N SER A 39 12.68 12.19 28.15
CA SER A 39 13.12 13.55 28.47
C SER A 39 12.18 14.28 29.45
N GLY A 40 10.94 13.77 29.65
CA GLY A 40 9.89 14.37 30.51
C GLY A 40 10.08 14.19 32.03
N GLN A 41 11.14 13.50 32.48
CA GLN A 41 11.51 13.43 33.89
C GLN A 41 12.18 14.71 34.42
N LEU A 42 12.40 15.70 33.55
CA LEU A 42 12.99 16.99 33.92
C LEU A 42 11.85 17.97 34.26
N ASN A 43 11.63 18.17 35.56
CA ASN A 43 10.54 19.00 36.12
C ASN A 43 10.72 20.54 35.90
N GLU A 44 11.71 20.97 35.17
CA GLU A 44 11.94 22.40 34.88
C GLU A 44 12.08 22.66 33.38
N VAL A 45 11.40 23.71 32.90
CA VAL A 45 11.55 24.27 31.56
C VAL A 45 12.91 24.98 31.48
N THR A 46 13.97 24.20 31.40
CA THR A 46 15.33 24.70 31.34
C THR A 46 15.94 24.45 29.96
N VAL A 47 16.96 25.24 29.63
CA VAL A 47 17.84 24.99 28.45
C VAL A 47 18.35 23.56 28.42
N GLN A 48 18.44 22.87 29.56
CA GLN A 48 18.83 21.48 29.67
C GLN A 48 17.74 20.53 29.14
N ALA A 49 16.45 20.76 29.41
CA ALA A 49 15.34 19.97 28.85
C ALA A 49 15.29 20.07 27.32
N ILE A 50 15.55 21.25 26.79
CA ILE A 50 15.61 21.52 25.35
C ILE A 50 16.82 20.83 24.71
N ARG A 51 17.97 20.85 25.36
CA ARG A 51 19.16 20.09 24.89
C ARG A 51 18.94 18.61 24.96
N ALA A 52 18.29 18.10 26.01
CA ALA A 52 17.92 16.69 26.14
C ALA A 52 16.96 16.23 25.01
N LEU A 53 15.94 17.03 24.69
CA LEU A 53 15.06 16.76 23.54
C LEU A 53 15.84 16.60 22.22
N ARG A 54 16.81 17.48 21.98
CA ARG A 54 17.64 17.41 20.78
C ARG A 54 18.63 16.25 20.78
N SER A 55 19.12 15.83 21.95
CA SER A 55 20.10 14.76 22.09
C SER A 55 19.49 13.35 22.16
N HIS A 56 18.21 13.21 22.57
CA HIS A 56 17.52 11.94 22.69
C HIS A 56 16.63 11.61 21.49
N GLY A 57 16.68 12.42 20.44
CA GLY A 57 15.95 12.16 19.21
C GLY A 57 16.33 10.80 18.58
N ILE A 58 15.36 10.17 17.91
CA ILE A 58 15.65 9.00 17.05
C ILE A 58 16.69 9.47 16.04
N SER A 59 17.76 8.69 15.84
CA SER A 59 18.68 9.00 14.76
C SER A 59 17.94 8.82 13.43
N GLN A 60 18.23 9.68 12.48
CA GLN A 60 17.70 9.55 11.12
C GLN A 60 17.96 8.15 10.57
N GLU A 61 19.10 7.54 10.93
CA GLU A 61 19.50 6.20 10.54
C GLU A 61 18.55 5.11 11.07
N GLU A 62 18.04 5.24 12.30
CA GLU A 62 17.09 4.26 12.88
C GLU A 62 15.74 4.28 12.15
N ILE A 63 15.22 5.47 11.85
CA ILE A 63 14.00 5.63 11.05
C ILE A 63 14.19 5.02 9.66
N GLU A 64 15.27 5.36 8.97
CA GLU A 64 15.59 4.84 7.66
C GLU A 64 15.81 3.31 7.69
N LYS A 65 16.41 2.78 8.76
CA LYS A 65 16.58 1.34 8.94
C LYS A 65 15.24 0.63 9.12
N ALA A 66 14.31 1.17 9.91
CA ALA A 66 12.96 0.61 10.07
C ALA A 66 12.22 0.57 8.73
N ILE A 67 12.26 1.66 7.97
CA ILE A 67 11.66 1.74 6.63
C ILE A 67 12.28 0.71 5.69
N ARG A 68 13.62 0.63 5.62
CA ARG A 68 14.31 -0.36 4.78
C ARG A 68 13.94 -1.80 5.15
N ASN A 69 13.91 -2.12 6.43
CA ASN A 69 13.55 -3.46 6.89
C ASN A 69 12.13 -3.84 6.47
N THR A 70 11.17 -2.96 6.70
CA THR A 70 9.76 -3.18 6.27
C THR A 70 9.67 -3.33 4.77
N THR A 71 10.35 -2.49 4.00
CA THR A 71 10.37 -2.57 2.52
C THR A 71 10.93 -3.92 2.05
N ASN A 72 12.05 -4.37 2.62
CA ASN A 72 12.65 -5.66 2.25
C ASN A 72 11.73 -6.85 2.55
N ILE A 73 11.06 -6.84 3.72
CA ILE A 73 10.09 -7.88 4.09
C ILE A 73 8.91 -7.84 3.12
N SER A 74 8.41 -6.66 2.81
CA SER A 74 7.27 -6.46 1.90
C SER A 74 7.60 -6.91 0.48
N GLU A 75 8.79 -6.61 -0.04
CA GLU A 75 9.22 -7.08 -1.37
C GLU A 75 9.26 -8.61 -1.44
N LYS A 76 9.77 -9.27 -0.40
CA LYS A 76 9.78 -10.74 -0.34
C LYS A 76 8.37 -11.31 -0.37
N LYS A 77 7.49 -10.82 0.52
CA LYS A 77 6.09 -11.27 0.59
C LYS A 77 5.31 -10.98 -0.69
N LEU A 78 5.58 -9.84 -1.33
CA LEU A 78 4.97 -9.53 -2.63
C LEU A 78 5.38 -10.52 -3.72
N ARG A 79 6.64 -10.93 -3.75
CA ARG A 79 7.10 -11.97 -4.70
C ARG A 79 6.37 -13.28 -4.47
N GLU A 80 6.31 -13.74 -3.21
CA GLU A 80 5.61 -14.97 -2.82
C GLU A 80 4.12 -14.91 -3.20
N LEU A 81 3.47 -13.77 -2.98
CA LEU A 81 2.07 -13.54 -3.38
C LEU A 81 1.90 -13.60 -4.90
N LEU A 82 2.76 -12.93 -5.67
CA LEU A 82 2.66 -12.95 -7.14
C LEU A 82 2.98 -14.33 -7.71
N ASP A 83 3.82 -15.13 -7.06
CA ASP A 83 4.08 -16.53 -7.42
C ASP A 83 2.82 -17.40 -7.23
N ASP A 84 2.14 -17.28 -6.08
CA ASP A 84 0.85 -17.97 -5.83
C ASP A 84 -0.22 -17.55 -6.86
N VAL A 85 -0.27 -16.26 -7.21
CA VAL A 85 -1.18 -15.76 -8.25
C VAL A 85 -0.89 -16.38 -9.60
N VAL A 86 0.38 -16.50 -9.98
CA VAL A 86 0.81 -17.15 -11.22
C VAL A 86 0.39 -18.63 -11.23
N GLU A 87 0.68 -19.37 -10.16
CA GLU A 87 0.35 -20.81 -10.05
C GLU A 87 -1.16 -21.06 -10.15
N ARG A 88 -1.97 -20.30 -9.41
CA ARG A 88 -3.43 -20.41 -9.44
C ARG A 88 -4.02 -20.10 -10.81
N ASN A 89 -3.54 -19.06 -11.48
CA ASN A 89 -4.01 -18.74 -12.82
C ASN A 89 -3.60 -19.83 -13.83
N GLN A 90 -2.35 -20.28 -13.79
CA GLN A 90 -1.88 -21.36 -14.66
C GLN A 90 -2.76 -22.61 -14.51
N GLN A 91 -3.00 -23.07 -13.28
CA GLN A 91 -3.83 -24.23 -13.01
C GLN A 91 -5.27 -24.03 -13.52
N TYR A 92 -5.89 -22.90 -13.18
CA TYR A 92 -7.27 -22.61 -13.57
C TYR A 92 -7.47 -22.61 -15.08
N TYR A 93 -6.59 -21.90 -15.80
CA TYR A 93 -6.72 -21.79 -17.25
C TYR A 93 -6.28 -23.05 -17.98
N SER A 94 -5.34 -23.82 -17.43
CA SER A 94 -5.01 -25.15 -17.95
C SER A 94 -6.22 -26.09 -17.85
N ASP A 95 -6.86 -26.18 -16.69
CA ASP A 95 -8.06 -26.98 -16.48
C ASP A 95 -9.20 -26.52 -17.41
N LEU A 96 -9.37 -25.22 -17.63
CA LEU A 96 -10.37 -24.66 -18.53
C LEU A 96 -10.11 -25.07 -19.98
N ILE A 97 -8.86 -25.05 -20.43
CA ILE A 97 -8.45 -25.44 -21.77
C ILE A 97 -8.69 -26.97 -21.96
N ASP A 98 -8.30 -27.78 -20.99
CA ASP A 98 -8.42 -29.23 -21.05
C ASP A 98 -9.90 -29.71 -21.18
N ILE A 99 -10.83 -28.97 -20.53
CA ILE A 99 -12.29 -29.24 -20.66
C ILE A 99 -12.77 -29.09 -22.11
N THR A 100 -12.13 -28.25 -22.91
CA THR A 100 -12.46 -28.07 -24.33
C THR A 100 -11.98 -29.23 -25.23
N GLY A 101 -11.21 -30.17 -24.68
CA GLY A 101 -10.59 -31.26 -25.41
C GLY A 101 -9.28 -30.90 -26.10
N VAL A 102 -8.76 -29.72 -25.83
CA VAL A 102 -7.43 -29.24 -26.26
C VAL A 102 -6.48 -29.42 -25.10
N THR A 103 -5.27 -29.94 -25.37
CA THR A 103 -4.26 -30.08 -24.31
C THR A 103 -3.67 -28.70 -23.97
N ALA A 104 -3.73 -28.31 -22.69
CA ALA A 104 -3.15 -27.03 -22.24
C ALA A 104 -1.62 -27.03 -22.39
N PRO A 105 -1.00 -25.88 -22.70
CA PRO A 105 0.43 -25.77 -22.75
C PRO A 105 1.03 -25.77 -21.33
N GLU A 106 2.29 -26.21 -21.20
CA GLU A 106 3.00 -26.23 -19.92
C GLU A 106 3.07 -24.82 -19.29
N ALA A 107 3.27 -23.79 -20.11
CA ALA A 107 3.22 -22.40 -19.69
C ALA A 107 2.31 -21.60 -20.65
N LEU A 108 1.22 -21.08 -20.11
CA LEU A 108 0.26 -20.29 -20.89
C LEU A 108 0.77 -18.85 -21.10
N VAL A 109 1.40 -18.28 -20.08
CA VAL A 109 2.01 -16.95 -20.11
C VAL A 109 3.53 -17.08 -20.08
N SER A 110 4.22 -16.31 -20.90
CA SER A 110 5.68 -16.36 -20.97
C SER A 110 6.34 -15.92 -19.67
N ALA A 111 7.46 -16.53 -19.29
CA ALA A 111 8.24 -16.12 -18.12
C ALA A 111 8.68 -14.65 -18.22
N ALA A 112 8.91 -14.13 -19.42
CA ALA A 112 9.30 -12.75 -19.65
C ALA A 112 8.16 -11.76 -19.30
N ASP A 113 6.92 -12.10 -19.67
CA ASP A 113 5.74 -11.29 -19.34
C ASP A 113 5.48 -11.28 -17.83
N ILE A 114 5.55 -12.45 -17.19
CA ILE A 114 5.40 -12.58 -15.73
C ILE A 114 6.44 -11.72 -15.01
N GLU A 115 7.71 -11.83 -15.40
CA GLU A 115 8.79 -11.07 -14.76
C GLU A 115 8.69 -9.56 -15.03
N ALA A 116 8.18 -9.14 -16.18
CA ALA A 116 7.92 -7.73 -16.47
C ALA A 116 6.86 -7.16 -15.51
N ILE A 117 5.74 -7.88 -15.28
CA ILE A 117 4.70 -7.46 -14.34
C ILE A 117 5.23 -7.45 -12.89
N ARG A 118 5.99 -8.49 -12.49
CA ARG A 118 6.62 -8.55 -11.17
C ARG A 118 7.53 -7.35 -10.93
N ARG A 119 8.42 -7.07 -11.86
CA ARG A 119 9.34 -5.93 -11.76
C ARG A 119 8.60 -4.62 -11.65
N GLN A 120 7.61 -4.37 -12.50
CA GLN A 120 6.80 -3.16 -12.44
C GLN A 120 6.11 -3.00 -11.08
N THR A 121 5.54 -4.06 -10.53
CA THR A 121 4.88 -4.04 -9.23
C THR A 121 5.86 -3.77 -8.10
N LEU A 122 7.05 -4.42 -8.13
CA LEU A 122 8.11 -4.17 -7.14
C LEU A 122 8.67 -2.74 -7.21
N ASP A 123 8.84 -2.19 -8.41
CA ASP A 123 9.30 -0.81 -8.58
C ASP A 123 8.26 0.18 -8.04
N THR A 124 6.96 -0.11 -8.20
CA THR A 124 5.90 0.67 -7.55
C THR A 124 6.03 0.63 -6.02
N PHE A 125 6.30 -0.53 -5.42
CA PHE A 125 6.54 -0.64 -3.97
C PHE A 125 7.75 0.16 -3.50
N ARG A 126 8.84 0.13 -4.25
CA ARG A 126 10.04 0.93 -3.94
C ARG A 126 9.75 2.42 -4.01
N ASN A 127 8.98 2.85 -4.99
CA ASN A 127 8.56 4.24 -5.11
C ASN A 127 7.65 4.65 -3.95
N LEU A 128 6.72 3.81 -3.51
CA LEU A 128 5.91 4.06 -2.32
C LEU A 128 6.79 4.23 -1.08
N ALA A 129 7.76 3.32 -0.87
CA ALA A 129 8.69 3.40 0.24
C ALA A 129 9.54 4.69 0.21
N ALA A 130 10.02 5.09 -0.97
CA ALA A 130 10.81 6.30 -1.15
C ALA A 130 9.99 7.59 -0.98
N SER A 131 8.67 7.55 -1.22
CA SER A 131 7.77 8.71 -1.11
C SER A 131 7.05 8.83 0.23
N MET A 132 7.33 7.91 1.19
CA MET A 132 6.73 7.96 2.52
C MET A 132 6.98 9.31 3.19
N SER A 133 5.90 9.92 3.68
CA SER A 133 5.96 11.26 4.28
C SER A 133 4.81 11.47 5.26
N PHE A 134 5.03 12.36 6.23
CA PHE A 134 3.96 12.90 7.07
C PHE A 134 3.53 14.27 6.56
N LEU A 135 2.24 14.57 6.71
CA LEU A 135 1.73 15.92 6.51
C LEU A 135 1.93 16.74 7.78
N VAL A 136 2.69 17.81 7.68
CA VAL A 136 2.93 18.76 8.77
C VAL A 136 2.37 20.14 8.40
N ASP A 137 2.46 21.11 9.30
CA ASP A 137 1.99 22.48 9.09
C ASP A 137 0.51 22.51 8.62
N ASN A 138 -0.37 21.92 9.44
CA ASN A 138 -1.81 21.82 9.15
C ASN A 138 -2.13 21.23 7.74
N GLY A 139 -1.37 20.24 7.33
CA GLY A 139 -1.57 19.53 6.08
C GLY A 139 -1.00 20.24 4.83
N ARG A 140 -0.17 21.26 5.02
CA ARG A 140 0.40 22.05 3.91
C ARG A 140 1.70 21.49 3.37
N THR A 141 2.53 20.89 4.25
CA THR A 141 3.88 20.45 3.90
C THR A 141 4.03 18.96 4.12
N MET A 142 4.58 18.26 3.12
CA MET A 142 5.00 16.86 3.26
C MET A 142 6.47 16.78 3.60
N LEU A 143 6.79 16.05 4.65
CA LEU A 143 8.17 15.79 5.06
C LEU A 143 8.40 14.28 5.19
N PRO A 144 9.54 13.77 4.69
CA PRO A 144 9.96 12.40 4.99
C PRO A 144 9.95 12.15 6.50
N PRO A 145 9.74 10.90 6.96
CA PRO A 145 9.52 10.61 8.39
C PRO A 145 10.58 11.20 9.31
N ALA A 146 11.86 11.10 8.97
CA ALA A 146 12.94 11.67 9.77
C ALA A 146 12.88 13.20 9.87
N LYS A 147 12.53 13.89 8.77
CA LYS A 147 12.39 15.35 8.75
C LYS A 147 11.11 15.82 9.45
N ALA A 148 10.02 15.05 9.32
CA ALA A 148 8.77 15.34 10.03
C ALA A 148 8.95 15.25 11.55
N TYR A 149 9.68 14.25 12.01
CA TYR A 149 10.06 14.11 13.40
C TYR A 149 10.88 15.32 13.89
N GLN A 150 11.94 15.70 13.16
CA GLN A 150 12.76 16.86 13.51
C GLN A 150 11.93 18.15 13.56
N TRP A 151 11.05 18.34 12.58
CA TRP A 151 10.14 19.48 12.54
C TRP A 151 9.20 19.51 13.76
N ALA A 152 8.65 18.37 14.16
CA ALA A 152 7.78 18.25 15.34
C ALA A 152 8.54 18.61 16.64
N LEU A 153 9.79 18.15 16.77
CA LEU A 153 10.67 18.52 17.90
C LEU A 153 10.98 20.02 17.93
N ASP A 154 11.38 20.58 16.81
CA ASP A 154 11.75 22.00 16.74
C ASP A 154 10.56 22.90 17.08
N ASN A 155 9.34 22.55 16.62
CA ASN A 155 8.13 23.25 16.99
C ASN A 155 7.80 23.11 18.50
N ALA A 156 7.93 21.91 19.06
CA ALA A 156 7.74 21.70 20.50
C ALA A 156 8.72 22.56 21.32
N VAL A 157 10.00 22.60 20.92
CA VAL A 157 11.03 23.42 21.56
C VAL A 157 10.67 24.92 21.52
N LEU A 158 10.26 25.43 20.35
CA LEU A 158 9.86 26.82 20.18
C LEU A 158 8.67 27.21 21.06
N GLN A 159 7.66 26.36 21.14
CA GLN A 159 6.46 26.59 21.96
C GLN A 159 6.77 26.59 23.45
N VAL A 160 7.66 25.71 23.91
CA VAL A 160 8.13 25.70 25.30
C VAL A 160 9.00 26.95 25.61
N GLN A 161 9.91 27.34 24.71
CA GLN A 161 10.77 28.52 24.89
C GLN A 161 9.96 29.80 24.93
N SER A 162 8.89 29.90 24.17
CA SER A 162 8.01 31.10 24.20
C SER A 162 7.16 31.21 25.48
N GLY A 163 7.16 30.16 26.31
CA GLY A 163 6.29 30.09 27.50
C GLY A 163 4.81 29.91 27.19
N ALA A 164 4.44 29.65 25.90
CA ALA A 164 3.05 29.53 25.48
C ALA A 164 2.38 28.28 26.06
N ILE A 165 3.10 27.17 26.16
CA ILE A 165 2.59 25.91 26.67
C ILE A 165 3.63 25.14 27.47
N SER A 166 3.17 24.21 28.32
CA SER A 166 4.05 23.33 29.08
C SER A 166 4.75 22.31 28.17
N TYR A 167 5.88 21.77 28.60
CA TYR A 167 6.63 20.73 27.92
C TYR A 167 5.74 19.53 27.52
N ASN A 168 4.94 19.01 28.47
CA ASN A 168 4.06 17.89 28.24
C ASN A 168 2.97 18.20 27.18
N GLN A 169 2.48 19.43 27.14
CA GLN A 169 1.52 19.86 26.12
C GLN A 169 2.20 19.96 24.74
N ALA A 170 3.41 20.52 24.67
CA ALA A 170 4.15 20.62 23.42
C ALA A 170 4.42 19.24 22.78
N ILE A 171 4.82 18.25 23.60
CA ILE A 171 5.03 16.87 23.16
C ILE A 171 3.73 16.24 22.66
N ARG A 172 2.65 16.35 23.44
CA ARG A 172 1.34 15.82 23.03
C ARG A 172 0.87 16.39 21.69
N TYR A 173 1.07 17.69 21.47
CA TYR A 173 0.72 18.32 20.21
C TYR A 173 1.59 17.81 19.05
N ALA A 174 2.90 17.70 19.26
CA ALA A 174 3.82 17.19 18.25
C ALA A 174 3.46 15.76 17.83
N VAL A 175 3.27 14.85 18.79
CA VAL A 175 2.88 13.46 18.54
C VAL A 175 1.51 13.36 17.88
N LYS A 176 0.52 14.10 18.41
CA LYS A 176 -0.82 14.12 17.85
C LYS A 176 -0.83 14.58 16.40
N GLN A 177 -0.04 15.56 16.04
CA GLN A 177 0.02 16.09 14.69
C GLN A 177 0.58 15.07 13.70
N LEU A 178 1.59 14.29 14.09
CA LEU A 178 2.12 13.19 13.28
C LEU A 178 1.11 12.03 13.17
N ALA A 179 0.49 11.67 14.30
CA ALA A 179 -0.51 10.60 14.33
C ALA A 179 -1.78 10.93 13.52
N ASP A 180 -2.29 12.16 13.62
CA ASP A 180 -3.44 12.61 12.84
C ASP A 180 -3.16 12.65 11.33
N SER A 181 -1.90 12.87 10.95
CA SER A 181 -1.46 12.84 9.56
C SER A 181 -1.44 11.42 9.00
N GLY A 182 -0.93 10.46 9.76
CA GLY A 182 -0.52 9.15 9.26
C GLY A 182 0.62 9.22 8.24
N ILE A 183 1.21 8.08 7.92
CA ILE A 183 2.19 7.99 6.83
C ILE A 183 1.45 7.99 5.49
N ARG A 184 1.84 8.87 4.60
CA ARG A 184 1.31 8.99 3.25
C ARG A 184 2.39 8.69 2.22
N ALA A 185 1.97 8.14 1.09
CA ALA A 185 2.80 7.98 -0.08
C ALA A 185 2.19 8.71 -1.26
N ALA A 186 3.03 9.32 -2.09
CA ALA A 186 2.65 9.95 -3.35
C ALA A 186 3.28 9.15 -4.49
N ASP A 187 2.45 8.50 -5.29
CA ASP A 187 2.91 7.68 -6.42
C ASP A 187 2.33 8.16 -7.77
N TYR A 188 1.75 9.35 -7.81
CA TYR A 188 1.06 9.83 -8.99
C TYR A 188 1.62 11.15 -9.47
N GLU A 189 1.77 11.30 -10.78
CA GLU A 189 2.07 12.60 -11.44
C GLU A 189 1.05 13.67 -11.06
N SER A 190 -0.20 13.29 -10.74
CA SER A 190 -1.25 14.18 -10.25
C SER A 190 -0.98 14.76 -8.86
N GLY A 191 0.02 14.26 -8.13
CA GLY A 191 0.31 14.64 -6.74
C GLY A 191 -0.73 14.14 -5.73
N HIS A 192 -1.59 13.18 -6.11
CA HIS A 192 -2.52 12.55 -5.19
C HIS A 192 -1.77 11.81 -4.08
N ARG A 193 -2.28 11.85 -2.85
CA ARG A 193 -1.59 11.37 -1.65
C ARG A 193 -2.52 10.48 -0.86
N ASP A 194 -2.28 9.18 -0.92
CA ASP A 194 -3.02 8.21 -0.14
C ASP A 194 -2.33 7.90 1.21
N GLN A 195 -3.09 7.37 2.15
CA GLN A 195 -2.53 6.64 3.28
C GLN A 195 -1.69 5.50 2.73
N ILE A 196 -0.58 5.19 3.39
CA ILE A 196 0.39 4.19 2.90
C ILE A 196 -0.24 2.80 2.69
N ASP A 197 -1.12 2.37 3.57
CA ASP A 197 -1.81 1.09 3.47
C ASP A 197 -2.75 1.03 2.26
N VAL A 198 -3.44 2.15 1.94
CA VAL A 198 -4.29 2.28 0.75
C VAL A 198 -3.44 2.23 -0.53
N ALA A 199 -2.31 2.93 -0.54
CA ALA A 199 -1.39 2.93 -1.68
C ALA A 199 -0.81 1.53 -1.92
N VAL A 200 -0.43 0.82 -0.85
CA VAL A 200 0.07 -0.57 -0.88
C VAL A 200 -1.00 -1.51 -1.44
N ARG A 201 -2.25 -1.43 -0.96
CA ARG A 201 -3.36 -2.24 -1.48
C ARG A 201 -3.55 -2.04 -2.98
N ARG A 202 -3.54 -0.79 -3.45
CA ARG A 202 -3.66 -0.50 -4.89
C ARG A 202 -2.51 -1.08 -5.69
N ALA A 203 -1.28 -0.96 -5.22
CA ALA A 203 -0.11 -1.49 -5.91
C ALA A 203 -0.17 -3.02 -6.04
N VAL A 204 -0.51 -3.74 -4.95
CA VAL A 204 -0.71 -5.20 -4.96
C VAL A 204 -1.79 -5.57 -5.96
N MET A 205 -2.99 -4.98 -5.83
CA MET A 205 -4.12 -5.31 -6.68
C MET A 205 -3.88 -4.99 -8.16
N SER A 206 -3.12 -3.94 -8.46
CA SER A 206 -2.73 -3.63 -9.84
C SER A 206 -1.87 -4.74 -10.44
N GLY A 207 -0.87 -5.24 -9.70
CA GLY A 207 -0.02 -6.35 -10.14
C GLY A 207 -0.80 -7.66 -10.30
N VAL A 208 -1.66 -7.99 -9.33
CA VAL A 208 -2.53 -9.17 -9.38
C VAL A 208 -3.47 -9.11 -10.60
N ASN A 209 -4.13 -7.98 -10.80
CA ASN A 209 -5.05 -7.80 -11.93
C ASN A 209 -4.34 -7.90 -13.29
N GLN A 210 -3.14 -7.35 -13.41
CA GLN A 210 -2.34 -7.47 -14.64
C GLN A 210 -1.98 -8.94 -14.93
N LEU A 211 -1.58 -9.72 -13.93
CA LEU A 211 -1.34 -11.15 -14.10
C LEU A 211 -2.61 -11.89 -14.51
N CYS A 212 -3.72 -11.70 -13.80
CA CYS A 212 -5.00 -12.35 -14.11
C CYS A 212 -5.46 -12.01 -15.54
N GLN A 213 -5.37 -10.72 -15.92
CA GLN A 213 -5.71 -10.28 -17.26
C GLN A 213 -4.81 -10.94 -18.31
N ARG A 214 -3.50 -11.03 -18.06
CA ARG A 214 -2.57 -11.64 -19.01
C ARG A 214 -2.87 -13.11 -19.24
N TYR A 215 -3.19 -13.86 -18.18
CA TYR A 215 -3.62 -15.26 -18.30
C TYR A 215 -4.93 -15.39 -19.06
N ALA A 216 -5.93 -14.55 -18.79
CA ALA A 216 -7.19 -14.55 -19.52
C ALA A 216 -6.98 -14.25 -21.00
N GLU A 217 -6.16 -13.28 -21.36
CA GLU A 217 -5.84 -12.91 -22.74
C GLU A 217 -5.15 -14.06 -23.49
N GLN A 218 -4.14 -14.70 -22.86
CA GLN A 218 -3.41 -15.82 -23.47
C GLN A 218 -4.31 -17.06 -23.63
N SER A 219 -5.21 -17.32 -22.68
CA SER A 219 -6.16 -18.43 -22.81
C SER A 219 -7.16 -18.20 -23.95
N MET A 220 -7.62 -16.96 -24.12
CA MET A 220 -8.48 -16.60 -25.27
C MET A 220 -7.75 -16.78 -26.60
N ASP A 221 -6.48 -16.35 -26.68
CA ASP A 221 -5.66 -16.52 -27.89
C ASP A 221 -5.43 -18.01 -28.19
N TYR A 222 -5.12 -18.79 -27.17
CA TYR A 222 -4.88 -20.23 -27.32
C TYR A 222 -6.12 -20.99 -27.75
N LEU A 223 -7.31 -20.62 -27.28
CA LEU A 223 -8.59 -21.20 -27.65
C LEU A 223 -9.22 -20.56 -28.90
N GLU A 224 -8.53 -19.61 -29.54
CA GLU A 224 -9.03 -18.86 -30.70
C GLU A 224 -10.44 -18.26 -30.46
N THR A 225 -10.67 -17.76 -29.23
CA THR A 225 -11.95 -17.16 -28.83
C THR A 225 -11.78 -15.73 -28.40
N ASN A 226 -12.87 -14.97 -28.44
CA ASN A 226 -12.94 -13.62 -27.89
C ASN A 226 -14.11 -13.45 -26.90
N LEU A 227 -14.59 -14.59 -26.38
CA LEU A 227 -15.67 -14.58 -25.40
C LEU A 227 -15.10 -14.43 -23.99
N VAL A 228 -15.70 -13.55 -23.22
CA VAL A 228 -15.41 -13.33 -21.79
C VAL A 228 -16.70 -13.39 -20.99
N GLU A 229 -16.64 -14.00 -19.83
CA GLU A 229 -17.73 -13.96 -18.84
C GLU A 229 -17.40 -12.94 -17.76
N VAL A 230 -18.39 -12.12 -17.40
CA VAL A 230 -18.27 -11.21 -16.25
C VAL A 230 -18.61 -12.01 -14.99
N SER A 231 -17.62 -12.17 -14.11
CA SER A 231 -17.81 -12.88 -12.84
C SER A 231 -18.90 -12.23 -11.99
N ALA A 232 -19.68 -13.06 -11.31
CA ALA A 232 -20.69 -12.61 -10.35
C ALA A 232 -20.09 -12.55 -8.95
N HIS A 233 -20.33 -11.46 -8.22
CA HIS A 233 -19.94 -11.34 -6.81
C HIS A 233 -21.02 -10.62 -5.98
N ILE A 234 -21.12 -10.99 -4.71
CA ILE A 234 -21.99 -10.34 -3.73
C ILE A 234 -21.41 -8.95 -3.44
N GLY A 235 -22.25 -7.91 -3.47
CA GLY A 235 -21.82 -6.52 -3.24
C GLY A 235 -21.50 -5.74 -4.52
N ALA A 236 -21.74 -6.32 -5.69
CA ALA A 236 -21.76 -5.53 -6.92
C ALA A 236 -22.88 -4.49 -6.85
N ARG A 237 -22.60 -3.27 -7.33
CA ARG A 237 -23.58 -2.20 -7.35
C ARG A 237 -24.83 -2.63 -8.13
N ASP A 238 -26.00 -2.60 -7.48
CA ASP A 238 -27.29 -3.06 -7.99
C ASP A 238 -28.18 -1.94 -8.51
N VAL A 239 -27.80 -0.68 -8.30
CA VAL A 239 -28.54 0.50 -8.77
C VAL A 239 -27.74 1.28 -9.81
N ASP A 240 -28.43 1.87 -10.76
CA ASP A 240 -27.83 2.77 -11.73
C ASP A 240 -27.29 4.02 -11.02
N GLY A 241 -26.07 4.42 -11.38
CA GLY A 241 -25.44 5.60 -10.79
C GLY A 241 -25.84 6.90 -11.49
N PRO A 242 -25.53 8.05 -10.90
CA PRO A 242 -25.68 9.33 -11.56
C PRO A 242 -24.84 9.33 -12.86
N ASN A 243 -25.26 10.14 -13.84
CA ASN A 243 -24.61 10.26 -15.14
C ASN A 243 -24.71 9.04 -16.07
N GLY A 244 -25.74 8.20 -15.92
CA GLY A 244 -26.02 7.08 -16.82
C GLY A 244 -25.13 5.85 -16.60
N TRP A 245 -24.49 5.73 -15.46
CA TRP A 245 -23.71 4.54 -15.12
C TRP A 245 -24.66 3.40 -14.75
N GLU A 246 -24.58 2.30 -15.50
CA GLU A 246 -25.41 1.13 -15.26
C GLU A 246 -24.99 0.33 -14.02
N ALA A 247 -25.96 -0.33 -13.40
CA ALA A 247 -25.71 -1.25 -12.30
C ALA A 247 -24.81 -2.43 -12.76
N HIS A 248 -23.82 -2.78 -11.94
CA HIS A 248 -22.89 -3.88 -12.27
C HIS A 248 -23.60 -5.24 -12.33
N THR A 249 -24.67 -5.41 -11.57
CA THR A 249 -25.49 -6.63 -11.55
C THR A 249 -26.07 -7.00 -12.92
N LYS A 250 -26.27 -6.02 -13.81
CA LYS A 250 -26.74 -6.26 -15.18
C LYS A 250 -25.73 -7.04 -16.04
N TRP A 251 -24.46 -7.01 -15.67
CA TRP A 251 -23.36 -7.59 -16.44
C TRP A 251 -22.92 -8.95 -15.91
N GLN A 252 -23.19 -9.27 -14.63
CA GLN A 252 -22.74 -10.48 -13.96
C GLN A 252 -23.32 -11.75 -14.59
N GLY A 253 -22.49 -12.79 -14.70
CA GLY A 253 -22.86 -14.07 -15.28
C GLY A 253 -23.23 -14.02 -16.77
N ARG A 254 -22.89 -12.94 -17.47
CA ARG A 254 -23.11 -12.80 -18.90
C ARG A 254 -21.81 -12.91 -19.68
N CYS A 255 -21.90 -13.53 -20.87
CA CYS A 255 -20.79 -13.61 -21.79
C CYS A 255 -20.84 -12.46 -22.81
N PHE A 256 -19.69 -11.86 -23.05
CA PHE A 256 -19.51 -10.76 -23.99
C PHE A 256 -18.39 -11.09 -24.97
N ARG A 257 -18.44 -10.46 -26.14
CA ARG A 257 -17.30 -10.48 -27.05
C ARG A 257 -16.32 -9.38 -26.66
N TRP A 258 -15.08 -9.77 -26.38
CA TRP A 258 -13.99 -8.85 -26.12
C TRP A 258 -13.41 -8.34 -27.44
N ASN A 259 -13.63 -7.08 -27.74
CA ASN A 259 -13.01 -6.42 -28.89
C ASN A 259 -11.72 -5.76 -28.44
N ARG A 260 -10.58 -6.37 -28.75
CA ARG A 260 -9.28 -5.72 -28.60
C ARG A 260 -9.22 -4.55 -29.58
N LYS A 261 -8.98 -3.34 -29.06
CA LYS A 261 -8.67 -2.17 -29.86
C LYS A 261 -7.16 -2.04 -30.02
#